data_8b2dc713024570c63d1e106fa819f34a
#
_entry.id   8b2dc713024570c63d1e106fa819f34a
#
_cell.length_a   1.000
_cell.length_b   1.000
_cell.length_c   1.000
_cell.angle_alpha   90.00
_cell.angle_beta   90.00
_cell.angle_gamma   90.00
#
_symmetry.space_group_name_H-M   'P 1'
#
loop_
_entity.id
_entity.type
_entity.pdbx_description
1 polymer ?
#
loop_
_entity_poly.entity_id
_entity_poly.type
_entity_poly.pdbx_seq_one_letter_code
_entity_poly.pdbx_strand_id
1 'polypeptide(L)'
;MDSTARASLKKLLPKKLVMPDAATGKYPAAILSVLPKDECYSLLGCIAEDLLRLPPPEITLAALHDTLKKYFPDYNKAKVVKSKTTQPFLDHIIATRTKLDAVVKGTLVFDTSVSFEAVEGHPDAQTATQLFEVKLTGMLKKNWIDFLFQIFAYAALHEPATDIYLVLPLQDTIWHHSVTAWSGRKAYRDFLNKLSKAQQEPTAEASPIPGMLLQQSHSIGCHVQKLKSVAATLTALEDHSRPYQMFLSGPQNTKIALKDEDIAAAVAAVQQIRMYVHSPYVINLCHEPGTKEDYGVVCLQKNLQYANTMGLKGVVVHVGKSTDMPLPLALEHMRKNIVKAMEAATETCPLLLETPAGQGTETLTTYDDFVAFVQSFNSPKLRICVDTCHVFATGQNPFEYIKKMTEMDPGLLKLVHFNDSATPCGSCLDRHAFIGTGKIGYAALKEIADYCRERSIPMLVE
;
A
#
# COMPACT_ATOMS: atom_id res chain seq x y z
N MET A 1 10.85 -2.97 -10.49
CA MET A 1 11.85 -3.03 -11.61
C MET A 1 12.02 -1.62 -12.16
N ASP A 2 13.24 -1.09 -12.14
CA ASP A 2 13.52 0.28 -12.63
C ASP A 2 13.38 0.41 -14.17
N SER A 3 13.42 1.64 -14.68
CA SER A 3 13.24 1.93 -16.11
C SER A 3 14.33 1.30 -16.99
N THR A 4 15.56 1.16 -16.49
CA THR A 4 16.71 0.60 -17.22
C THR A 4 16.56 -0.91 -17.37
N ALA A 5 16.18 -1.60 -16.28
CA ALA A 5 15.87 -3.04 -16.30
C ALA A 5 14.70 -3.34 -17.23
N ARG A 6 13.63 -2.53 -17.19
CA ARG A 6 12.48 -2.65 -18.12
C ARG A 6 12.89 -2.48 -19.58
N ALA A 7 13.73 -1.48 -19.90
CA ALA A 7 14.23 -1.25 -21.25
C ALA A 7 15.10 -2.41 -21.75
N SER A 8 15.90 -3.00 -20.87
CA SER A 8 16.73 -4.17 -21.18
C SER A 8 15.88 -5.40 -21.45
N LEU A 9 14.92 -5.73 -20.59
CA LEU A 9 13.99 -6.85 -20.79
C LEU A 9 13.16 -6.70 -22.07
N LYS A 10 12.70 -5.48 -22.37
CA LYS A 10 11.93 -5.21 -23.59
C LYS A 10 12.69 -5.58 -24.86
N LYS A 11 14.03 -5.40 -24.89
CA LYS A 11 14.87 -5.79 -26.03
C LYS A 11 15.00 -7.31 -26.21
N LEU A 12 14.78 -8.09 -25.15
CA LEU A 12 14.88 -9.53 -25.14
C LEU A 12 13.57 -10.23 -25.52
N LEU A 13 12.43 -9.49 -25.50
CA LEU A 13 11.15 -10.02 -25.96
C LEU A 13 11.14 -10.26 -27.48
N PRO A 14 10.31 -11.18 -28.00
CA PRO A 14 10.09 -11.34 -29.42
C PRO A 14 9.68 -10.03 -30.10
N LYS A 15 10.18 -9.80 -31.32
CA LYS A 15 9.99 -8.52 -32.05
C LYS A 15 8.55 -8.25 -32.52
N LYS A 16 7.73 -9.31 -32.64
CA LYS A 16 6.37 -9.22 -33.20
C LYS A 16 5.33 -9.69 -32.17
N LEU A 17 5.18 -8.94 -31.07
CA LEU A 17 4.13 -9.17 -30.10
C LEU A 17 2.98 -8.21 -30.36
N VAL A 18 1.86 -8.73 -30.81
CA VAL A 18 0.67 -7.93 -31.12
C VAL A 18 -0.32 -8.05 -29.97
N MET A 19 -0.70 -6.92 -29.42
CA MET A 19 -1.77 -6.85 -28.44
C MET A 19 -3.09 -7.27 -29.12
N PRO A 20 -3.94 -8.09 -28.50
CA PRO A 20 -5.23 -8.43 -29.07
C PRO A 20 -6.10 -7.18 -29.25
N ASP A 21 -6.79 -7.12 -30.37
CA ASP A 21 -7.82 -6.09 -30.60
C ASP A 21 -9.09 -6.54 -29.89
N ALA A 22 -9.12 -6.27 -28.59
CA ALA A 22 -10.20 -6.72 -27.72
C ALA A 22 -11.02 -5.52 -27.25
N ALA A 23 -12.32 -5.64 -27.32
CA ALA A 23 -13.25 -4.66 -26.76
C ALA A 23 -12.95 -4.48 -25.26
N THR A 24 -13.03 -3.24 -24.78
CA THR A 24 -12.82 -2.97 -23.36
C THR A 24 -13.99 -3.55 -22.57
N GLY A 25 -13.75 -4.63 -21.85
CA GLY A 25 -14.74 -5.24 -20.96
C GLY A 25 -15.08 -4.31 -19.80
N LYS A 26 -16.33 -4.34 -19.34
CA LYS A 26 -16.77 -3.57 -18.18
C LYS A 26 -16.64 -4.42 -16.93
N TYR A 27 -16.08 -3.84 -15.88
CA TYR A 27 -16.05 -4.47 -14.57
C TYR A 27 -17.48 -4.71 -14.04
N PRO A 28 -17.72 -5.81 -13.32
CA PRO A 28 -19.01 -6.11 -12.71
C PRO A 28 -19.27 -5.20 -11.51
N ALA A 29 -19.92 -4.07 -11.75
CA ALA A 29 -20.14 -3.01 -10.75
C ALA A 29 -20.78 -3.51 -9.45
N ALA A 30 -21.65 -4.51 -9.51
CA ALA A 30 -22.27 -5.08 -8.32
C ALA A 30 -21.27 -5.85 -7.45
N ILE A 31 -20.39 -6.62 -8.06
CA ILE A 31 -19.34 -7.36 -7.33
C ILE A 31 -18.37 -6.35 -6.76
N LEU A 32 -17.87 -5.42 -7.56
CA LEU A 32 -16.98 -4.35 -7.06
C LEU A 32 -17.60 -3.57 -5.89
N SER A 33 -18.91 -3.37 -5.89
CA SER A 33 -19.59 -2.58 -4.84
C SER A 33 -19.68 -3.29 -3.47
N VAL A 34 -19.40 -4.58 -3.40
CA VAL A 34 -19.38 -5.37 -2.17
C VAL A 34 -17.96 -5.71 -1.72
N LEU A 35 -16.95 -5.42 -2.55
CA LEU A 35 -15.54 -5.59 -2.22
C LEU A 35 -14.96 -4.32 -1.59
N PRO A 36 -13.90 -4.38 -0.77
CA PRO A 36 -13.19 -3.21 -0.27
C PRO A 36 -12.70 -2.37 -1.43
N LYS A 37 -12.85 -1.05 -1.30
CA LYS A 37 -12.52 -0.11 -2.40
C LYS A 37 -11.06 -0.17 -2.83
N ASP A 38 -10.16 -0.38 -1.89
CA ASP A 38 -8.72 -0.31 -2.10
C ASP A 38 -8.15 -1.56 -2.76
N GLU A 39 -8.82 -2.71 -2.56
CA GLU A 39 -8.39 -4.02 -3.08
C GLU A 39 -9.38 -4.60 -4.10
N CYS A 40 -10.46 -3.90 -4.43
CA CYS A 40 -11.58 -4.46 -5.20
C CYS A 40 -11.16 -5.02 -6.57
N TYR A 41 -10.18 -4.44 -7.24
CA TYR A 41 -9.71 -4.94 -8.54
C TYR A 41 -8.77 -6.14 -8.40
N SER A 42 -7.94 -6.17 -7.37
CA SER A 42 -7.06 -7.31 -7.07
C SER A 42 -7.90 -8.52 -6.65
N LEU A 43 -8.84 -8.32 -5.72
CA LEU A 43 -9.74 -9.36 -5.25
C LEU A 43 -10.67 -9.88 -6.34
N LEU A 44 -11.13 -9.00 -7.24
CA LEU A 44 -11.90 -9.43 -8.41
C LEU A 44 -11.07 -10.32 -9.33
N GLY A 45 -9.77 -10.08 -9.45
CA GLY A 45 -8.82 -10.97 -10.13
C GLY A 45 -8.80 -12.36 -9.49
N CYS A 46 -8.57 -12.44 -8.19
CA CYS A 46 -8.57 -13.70 -7.44
C CYS A 46 -9.91 -14.46 -7.53
N ILE A 47 -11.05 -13.73 -7.49
CA ILE A 47 -12.38 -14.32 -7.66
C ILE A 47 -12.54 -14.93 -9.07
N ALA A 48 -12.06 -14.22 -10.10
CA ALA A 48 -12.12 -14.74 -11.47
C ALA A 48 -11.24 -15.97 -11.65
N GLU A 49 -10.05 -15.99 -11.08
CA GLU A 49 -9.15 -17.14 -11.08
C GLU A 49 -9.78 -18.36 -10.38
N ASP A 50 -10.33 -18.18 -9.18
CA ASP A 50 -11.01 -19.27 -8.45
C ASP A 50 -12.19 -19.84 -9.25
N LEU A 51 -12.97 -18.98 -9.90
CA LEU A 51 -14.07 -19.44 -10.76
C LEU A 51 -13.57 -20.17 -12.02
N LEU A 52 -12.47 -19.72 -12.62
CA LEU A 52 -11.87 -20.37 -13.78
C LEU A 52 -11.26 -21.75 -13.48
N ARG A 53 -11.06 -22.11 -12.20
CA ARG A 53 -10.67 -23.48 -11.79
C ARG A 53 -11.79 -24.48 -11.93
N LEU A 54 -13.04 -24.02 -11.89
CA LEU A 54 -14.22 -24.87 -12.01
C LEU A 54 -14.48 -25.20 -13.49
N PRO A 55 -15.00 -26.38 -13.79
CA PRO A 55 -15.51 -26.69 -15.13
C PRO A 55 -16.73 -25.82 -15.43
N PRO A 56 -17.02 -25.51 -16.73
CA PRO A 56 -18.08 -24.59 -17.10
C PRO A 56 -19.45 -24.81 -16.44
N PRO A 57 -19.95 -26.06 -16.27
CA PRO A 57 -21.24 -26.30 -15.63
C PRO A 57 -21.29 -25.95 -14.13
N GLU A 58 -20.12 -25.90 -13.47
CA GLU A 58 -20.01 -25.58 -12.04
C GLU A 58 -19.82 -24.09 -11.81
N ILE A 59 -19.54 -23.29 -12.82
CA ILE A 59 -19.43 -21.82 -12.73
C ILE A 59 -20.82 -21.22 -12.62
N THR A 60 -21.34 -21.21 -11.41
CA THR A 60 -22.71 -20.81 -11.08
C THR A 60 -22.75 -19.62 -10.14
N LEU A 61 -23.95 -19.06 -9.95
CA LEU A 61 -24.15 -18.02 -8.93
C LEU A 61 -23.82 -18.54 -7.51
N ALA A 62 -24.04 -19.85 -7.25
CA ALA A 62 -23.66 -20.48 -5.99
C ALA A 62 -22.15 -20.49 -5.82
N ALA A 63 -21.41 -20.94 -6.84
CA ALA A 63 -19.95 -20.92 -6.83
C ALA A 63 -19.39 -19.50 -6.64
N LEU A 64 -19.96 -18.49 -7.30
CA LEU A 64 -19.58 -17.09 -7.07
C LEU A 64 -19.82 -16.67 -5.61
N HIS A 65 -20.93 -17.12 -5.00
CA HIS A 65 -21.20 -16.82 -3.59
C HIS A 65 -20.18 -17.47 -2.66
N ASP A 66 -19.84 -18.72 -2.90
CA ASP A 66 -18.86 -19.44 -2.08
C ASP A 66 -17.47 -18.80 -2.23
N THR A 67 -17.09 -18.41 -3.44
CA THR A 67 -15.84 -17.68 -3.71
C THR A 67 -15.84 -16.31 -3.02
N LEU A 68 -16.92 -15.51 -3.17
CA LEU A 68 -17.04 -14.22 -2.48
C LEU A 68 -16.97 -14.36 -0.97
N LYS A 69 -17.59 -15.40 -0.39
CA LYS A 69 -17.58 -15.67 1.03
C LYS A 69 -16.19 -16.05 1.55
N LYS A 70 -15.39 -16.72 0.73
CA LYS A 70 -13.99 -17.06 1.04
C LYS A 70 -13.16 -15.78 1.30
N TYR A 71 -13.35 -14.74 0.49
CA TYR A 71 -12.63 -13.47 0.62
C TYR A 71 -13.35 -12.44 1.50
N PHE A 72 -14.68 -12.53 1.58
CA PHE A 72 -15.57 -11.59 2.27
C PHE A 72 -16.74 -12.32 2.95
N PRO A 73 -16.57 -12.85 4.17
CA PRO A 73 -17.62 -13.58 4.90
C PRO A 73 -18.94 -12.80 5.04
N ASP A 74 -18.84 -11.48 5.26
CA ASP A 74 -19.98 -10.60 5.58
C ASP A 74 -20.50 -9.77 4.39
N TYR A 75 -20.19 -10.14 3.14
CA TYR A 75 -20.64 -9.38 1.99
C TYR A 75 -22.18 -9.39 1.81
N ASN A 76 -22.73 -8.33 1.24
CA ASN A 76 -24.18 -8.22 1.01
C ASN A 76 -24.63 -9.08 -0.19
N LYS A 77 -24.98 -10.33 0.10
CA LYS A 77 -25.46 -11.30 -0.90
C LYS A 77 -26.60 -10.79 -1.77
N ALA A 78 -27.59 -10.10 -1.17
CA ALA A 78 -28.76 -9.61 -1.92
C ALA A 78 -28.38 -8.58 -2.99
N LYS A 79 -27.34 -7.80 -2.75
CA LYS A 79 -26.84 -6.77 -3.69
C LYS A 79 -26.21 -7.40 -4.94
N VAL A 80 -25.52 -8.52 -4.78
CA VAL A 80 -24.89 -9.27 -5.88
C VAL A 80 -25.95 -10.04 -6.68
N VAL A 81 -26.84 -10.79 -6.02
CA VAL A 81 -27.86 -11.63 -6.66
C VAL A 81 -28.84 -10.81 -7.50
N LYS A 82 -29.27 -9.64 -7.00
CA LYS A 82 -30.28 -8.80 -7.68
C LYS A 82 -29.69 -7.95 -8.81
N SER A 83 -28.39 -7.98 -9.03
CA SER A 83 -27.75 -7.11 -10.00
C SER A 83 -27.80 -7.65 -11.42
N LYS A 84 -28.11 -6.76 -12.34
CA LYS A 84 -28.07 -7.02 -13.79
C LYS A 84 -26.66 -7.25 -14.36
N THR A 85 -25.60 -7.00 -13.56
CA THR A 85 -24.20 -7.14 -14.01
C THR A 85 -23.55 -8.44 -13.57
N THR A 86 -24.15 -9.18 -12.63
CA THR A 86 -23.58 -10.42 -12.10
C THR A 86 -23.65 -11.56 -13.10
N GLN A 87 -24.81 -11.78 -13.74
CA GLN A 87 -24.93 -12.85 -14.73
C GLN A 87 -24.02 -12.64 -15.95
N PRO A 88 -23.96 -11.44 -16.57
CA PRO A 88 -23.00 -11.19 -17.65
C PRO A 88 -21.53 -11.45 -17.26
N PHE A 89 -21.14 -11.19 -16.01
CA PHE A 89 -19.79 -11.52 -15.52
C PHE A 89 -19.58 -13.03 -15.49
N LEU A 90 -20.53 -13.81 -14.94
CA LEU A 90 -20.45 -15.27 -14.95
C LEU A 90 -20.42 -15.83 -16.37
N ASP A 91 -21.23 -15.29 -17.28
CA ASP A 91 -21.25 -15.69 -18.68
C ASP A 91 -19.89 -15.47 -19.35
N HIS A 92 -19.21 -14.36 -19.04
CA HIS A 92 -17.84 -14.10 -19.51
C HIS A 92 -16.83 -15.09 -18.93
N ILE A 93 -16.92 -15.44 -17.65
CA ILE A 93 -16.04 -16.43 -17.02
C ILE A 93 -16.25 -17.81 -17.64
N ILE A 94 -17.52 -18.21 -17.85
CA ILE A 94 -17.88 -19.48 -18.51
C ILE A 94 -17.33 -19.53 -19.96
N ALA A 95 -17.54 -18.47 -20.73
CA ALA A 95 -17.03 -18.39 -22.11
C ALA A 95 -15.49 -18.45 -22.14
N THR A 96 -14.83 -17.75 -21.23
CA THR A 96 -13.37 -17.76 -21.09
C THR A 96 -12.87 -19.15 -20.70
N ARG A 97 -13.52 -19.81 -19.74
CA ARG A 97 -13.16 -21.19 -19.35
C ARG A 97 -13.35 -22.17 -20.49
N THR A 98 -14.42 -22.07 -21.26
CA THR A 98 -14.65 -22.89 -22.43
C THR A 98 -13.54 -22.72 -23.49
N LYS A 99 -13.11 -21.48 -23.72
CA LYS A 99 -11.99 -21.18 -24.62
C LYS A 99 -10.65 -21.73 -24.07
N LEU A 100 -10.47 -21.63 -22.75
CA LEU A 100 -9.28 -22.18 -22.10
C LEU A 100 -9.21 -23.69 -22.27
N ASP A 101 -10.31 -24.42 -22.03
CA ASP A 101 -10.39 -25.87 -22.21
C ASP A 101 -10.09 -26.29 -23.66
N ALA A 102 -10.47 -25.47 -24.64
CA ALA A 102 -10.20 -25.74 -26.06
C ALA A 102 -8.71 -25.60 -26.46
N VAL A 103 -7.92 -24.83 -25.72
CA VAL A 103 -6.48 -24.62 -26.02
C VAL A 103 -5.53 -25.41 -25.11
N VAL A 104 -6.03 -25.95 -24.00
CA VAL A 104 -5.24 -26.76 -23.06
C VAL A 104 -4.84 -28.11 -23.70
N LYS A 105 -3.56 -28.42 -23.62
CA LYS A 105 -2.99 -29.72 -24.08
C LYS A 105 -2.46 -30.48 -22.88
N GLY A 106 -3.16 -31.52 -22.49
CA GLY A 106 -2.81 -32.33 -21.31
C GLY A 106 -3.53 -31.91 -20.03
N THR A 107 -2.97 -32.26 -18.90
CA THR A 107 -3.55 -31.96 -17.58
C THR A 107 -3.23 -30.52 -17.18
N LEU A 108 -4.26 -29.70 -16.97
CA LEU A 108 -4.12 -28.34 -16.43
C LEU A 108 -4.00 -28.39 -14.90
N VAL A 109 -2.95 -27.79 -14.37
CA VAL A 109 -2.69 -27.69 -12.92
C VAL A 109 -2.67 -26.22 -12.55
N PHE A 110 -3.36 -25.86 -11.48
CA PHE A 110 -3.39 -24.51 -10.91
C PHE A 110 -2.44 -24.40 -9.73
N ASP A 111 -2.17 -23.15 -9.28
CA ASP A 111 -1.27 -22.84 -8.16
C ASP A 111 0.11 -23.49 -8.29
N THR A 112 0.72 -23.27 -9.43
CA THR A 112 1.99 -23.89 -9.77
C THR A 112 3.15 -22.94 -9.57
N SER A 113 4.37 -23.48 -9.50
CA SER A 113 5.59 -22.69 -9.52
C SER A 113 6.52 -23.12 -10.64
N VAL A 114 7.28 -22.18 -11.13
CA VAL A 114 8.38 -22.40 -12.08
C VAL A 114 9.61 -21.72 -11.52
N SER A 115 10.74 -22.41 -11.54
CA SER A 115 11.96 -21.89 -10.95
C SER A 115 13.19 -22.19 -11.79
N PHE A 116 14.18 -21.32 -11.67
CA PHE A 116 15.51 -21.54 -12.19
C PHE A 116 16.52 -20.82 -11.29
N GLU A 117 17.44 -21.58 -10.72
CA GLU A 117 18.41 -21.12 -9.70
C GLU A 117 17.67 -20.40 -8.53
N ALA A 118 17.95 -19.10 -8.34
CA ALA A 118 17.41 -18.30 -7.25
C ALA A 118 16.14 -17.51 -7.64
N VAL A 119 15.60 -17.74 -8.85
CA VAL A 119 14.38 -17.06 -9.32
C VAL A 119 13.23 -18.03 -9.35
N GLU A 120 12.12 -17.64 -8.73
CA GLU A 120 10.86 -18.38 -8.74
C GLU A 120 9.75 -17.49 -9.30
N GLY A 121 8.79 -18.10 -9.97
CA GLY A 121 7.60 -17.48 -10.49
C GLY A 121 6.39 -18.39 -10.34
N HIS A 122 5.21 -17.80 -10.22
CA HIS A 122 3.95 -18.52 -9.96
C HIS A 122 2.94 -18.21 -11.07
N PRO A 123 2.95 -18.96 -12.19
CA PRO A 123 1.88 -18.86 -13.17
C PRO A 123 0.55 -19.36 -12.58
N ASP A 124 -0.56 -18.74 -12.97
CA ASP A 124 -1.89 -19.09 -12.43
C ASP A 124 -2.28 -20.53 -12.76
N ALA A 125 -1.84 -21.04 -13.94
CA ALA A 125 -1.98 -22.45 -14.30
C ALA A 125 -0.91 -22.88 -15.30
N GLN A 126 -0.65 -24.21 -15.37
CA GLN A 126 0.25 -24.79 -16.37
C GLN A 126 -0.16 -26.21 -16.77
N THR A 127 0.32 -26.63 -17.93
CA THR A 127 0.48 -28.03 -18.31
C THR A 127 1.96 -28.37 -18.42
N ALA A 128 2.33 -29.55 -18.89
CA ALA A 128 3.74 -29.92 -19.12
C ALA A 128 4.50 -28.91 -20.01
N THR A 129 3.81 -28.29 -20.99
CA THR A 129 4.44 -27.44 -22.00
C THR A 129 3.76 -26.09 -22.20
N GLN A 130 2.71 -25.77 -21.46
CA GLN A 130 1.93 -24.55 -21.61
C GLN A 130 1.88 -23.82 -20.28
N LEU A 131 1.99 -22.49 -20.34
CA LEU A 131 1.86 -21.60 -19.17
C LEU A 131 0.69 -20.63 -19.39
N PHE A 132 -0.11 -20.43 -18.36
CA PHE A 132 -1.29 -19.58 -18.40
C PHE A 132 -1.23 -18.56 -17.28
N GLU A 133 -1.56 -17.32 -17.62
CA GLU A 133 -1.67 -16.19 -16.69
C GLU A 133 -3.00 -15.49 -16.91
N VAL A 134 -3.78 -15.34 -15.86
CA VAL A 134 -5.10 -14.69 -15.89
C VAL A 134 -4.95 -13.21 -15.54
N LYS A 135 -5.52 -12.33 -16.35
CA LYS A 135 -5.48 -10.89 -16.10
C LYS A 135 -6.87 -10.26 -16.26
N LEU A 136 -7.45 -9.87 -15.15
CA LEU A 136 -8.72 -9.18 -15.13
C LEU A 136 -8.50 -7.65 -15.12
N THR A 137 -8.46 -7.02 -16.29
CA THR A 137 -8.12 -5.59 -16.41
C THR A 137 -9.04 -4.86 -17.38
N GLY A 138 -9.54 -3.68 -16.96
CA GLY A 138 -10.20 -2.72 -17.86
C GLY A 138 -9.21 -1.82 -18.61
N MET A 139 -7.90 -1.92 -18.31
CA MET A 139 -6.84 -1.06 -18.86
C MET A 139 -5.76 -1.87 -19.61
N LEU A 140 -6.20 -2.80 -20.47
CA LEU A 140 -5.30 -3.72 -21.18
C LEU A 140 -4.16 -2.98 -21.89
N LYS A 141 -4.44 -1.92 -22.63
CA LYS A 141 -3.46 -1.15 -23.36
C LYS A 141 -2.37 -0.55 -22.46
N LYS A 142 -2.74 -0.08 -21.27
CA LYS A 142 -1.80 0.49 -20.29
C LYS A 142 -0.89 -0.57 -19.70
N ASN A 143 -1.43 -1.74 -19.39
CA ASN A 143 -0.74 -2.79 -18.62
C ASN A 143 -0.11 -3.86 -19.52
N TRP A 144 -0.28 -3.78 -20.85
CA TRP A 144 0.11 -4.83 -21.79
C TRP A 144 1.57 -5.26 -21.67
N ILE A 145 2.48 -4.32 -21.61
CA ILE A 145 3.91 -4.65 -21.54
C ILE A 145 4.30 -5.34 -20.23
N ASP A 146 3.62 -5.02 -19.13
CA ASP A 146 3.88 -5.64 -17.83
C ASP A 146 3.39 -7.09 -17.79
N PHE A 147 2.25 -7.35 -18.39
CA PHE A 147 1.75 -8.73 -18.57
C PHE A 147 2.69 -9.56 -19.42
N LEU A 148 3.24 -8.98 -20.49
CA LEU A 148 4.25 -9.66 -21.29
C LEU A 148 5.52 -9.96 -20.48
N PHE A 149 6.03 -9.01 -19.70
CA PHE A 149 7.20 -9.25 -18.86
C PHE A 149 6.97 -10.41 -17.91
N GLN A 150 5.80 -10.51 -17.30
CA GLN A 150 5.47 -11.57 -16.36
C GLN A 150 5.41 -12.94 -17.05
N ILE A 151 4.60 -13.10 -18.08
CA ILE A 151 4.41 -14.41 -18.72
C ILE A 151 5.69 -14.90 -19.44
N PHE A 152 6.49 -13.99 -20.02
CA PHE A 152 7.78 -14.34 -20.60
C PHE A 152 8.83 -14.67 -19.54
N ALA A 153 8.74 -14.10 -18.34
CA ALA A 153 9.57 -14.51 -17.20
C ALA A 153 9.29 -15.96 -16.86
N TYR A 154 8.04 -16.36 -16.72
CA TYR A 154 7.67 -17.75 -16.45
C TYR A 154 8.16 -18.70 -17.54
N ALA A 155 7.99 -18.33 -18.81
CA ALA A 155 8.51 -19.11 -19.92
C ALA A 155 10.04 -19.22 -19.92
N ALA A 156 10.75 -18.18 -19.48
CA ALA A 156 12.21 -18.24 -19.36
C ALA A 156 12.67 -19.18 -18.26
N LEU A 157 11.91 -19.26 -17.14
CA LEU A 157 12.22 -20.13 -16.00
C LEU A 157 11.83 -21.59 -16.25
N HIS A 158 10.79 -21.86 -17.05
CA HIS A 158 10.26 -23.19 -17.32
C HIS A 158 10.68 -23.68 -18.71
N GLU A 159 11.82 -24.35 -18.83
CA GLU A 159 12.36 -24.83 -20.13
C GLU A 159 11.39 -25.66 -20.98
N PRO A 160 10.57 -26.58 -20.42
CA PRO A 160 9.59 -27.33 -21.18
C PRO A 160 8.51 -26.52 -21.86
N ALA A 161 8.29 -25.24 -21.45
CA ALA A 161 7.23 -24.43 -22.05
C ALA A 161 7.48 -24.19 -23.55
N THR A 162 6.49 -24.53 -24.36
CA THR A 162 6.43 -24.27 -25.79
C THR A 162 5.46 -23.13 -26.12
N ASP A 163 4.46 -22.92 -25.27
CA ASP A 163 3.39 -21.98 -25.50
C ASP A 163 3.03 -21.21 -24.22
N ILE A 164 2.73 -19.94 -24.36
CA ILE A 164 2.28 -19.05 -23.28
C ILE A 164 0.95 -18.41 -23.65
N TYR A 165 0.09 -18.24 -22.63
CA TYR A 165 -1.25 -17.72 -22.78
C TYR A 165 -1.55 -16.64 -21.76
N LEU A 166 -2.09 -15.51 -22.22
CA LEU A 166 -2.74 -14.53 -21.34
C LEU A 166 -4.25 -14.70 -21.45
N VAL A 167 -4.87 -15.07 -20.35
CA VAL A 167 -6.31 -15.29 -20.26
C VAL A 167 -6.94 -13.97 -19.81
N LEU A 168 -7.78 -13.36 -20.62
CA LEU A 168 -8.33 -12.02 -20.46
C LEU A 168 -9.88 -12.07 -20.37
N PRO A 169 -10.45 -12.42 -19.20
CA PRO A 169 -11.88 -12.67 -19.08
C PRO A 169 -12.76 -11.47 -19.44
N LEU A 170 -12.35 -10.24 -19.04
CA LEU A 170 -13.14 -9.03 -19.38
C LEU A 170 -13.11 -8.69 -20.88
N GLN A 171 -12.13 -9.18 -21.61
CA GLN A 171 -12.02 -9.01 -23.06
C GLN A 171 -12.55 -10.21 -23.83
N ASP A 172 -13.04 -11.24 -23.11
CA ASP A 172 -13.46 -12.51 -23.70
C ASP A 172 -12.41 -13.07 -24.70
N THR A 173 -11.14 -12.99 -24.33
CA THR A 173 -10.02 -13.29 -25.21
C THR A 173 -8.95 -14.09 -24.49
N ILE A 174 -8.33 -15.05 -25.21
CA ILE A 174 -7.10 -15.70 -24.82
C ILE A 174 -6.02 -15.34 -25.85
N TRP A 175 -5.02 -14.59 -25.40
CA TRP A 175 -3.86 -14.30 -26.22
C TRP A 175 -2.86 -15.45 -26.12
N HIS A 176 -2.25 -15.82 -27.23
CA HIS A 176 -1.31 -16.92 -27.34
C HIS A 176 -0.03 -16.51 -28.04
N HIS A 177 1.09 -17.03 -27.59
CA HIS A 177 2.38 -16.92 -28.26
C HIS A 177 3.20 -18.21 -28.09
N SER A 178 3.76 -18.73 -29.19
CA SER A 178 4.72 -19.83 -29.11
C SER A 178 6.12 -19.32 -28.77
N VAL A 179 6.73 -19.91 -27.76
CA VAL A 179 8.08 -19.55 -27.30
C VAL A 179 9.16 -20.51 -27.78
N THR A 180 8.84 -21.49 -28.63
CA THR A 180 9.80 -22.46 -29.15
C THR A 180 10.93 -21.81 -29.96
N ALA A 181 10.60 -20.78 -30.74
CA ALA A 181 11.57 -20.04 -31.55
C ALA A 181 12.07 -18.75 -30.88
N TRP A 182 11.82 -18.56 -29.57
CA TRP A 182 12.23 -17.38 -28.88
C TRP A 182 13.73 -17.37 -28.56
N SER A 183 14.52 -16.74 -29.42
CA SER A 183 15.98 -16.66 -29.30
C SER A 183 16.46 -15.89 -28.05
N GLY A 184 15.63 -14.99 -27.50
CA GLY A 184 15.92 -14.23 -26.29
C GLY A 184 15.73 -14.98 -24.95
N ARG A 185 15.20 -16.20 -24.97
CA ARG A 185 14.78 -16.96 -23.77
C ARG A 185 15.90 -17.14 -22.75
N LYS A 186 17.06 -17.62 -23.19
CA LYS A 186 18.22 -17.78 -22.32
C LYS A 186 18.70 -16.43 -21.76
N ALA A 187 18.85 -15.43 -22.62
CA ALA A 187 19.30 -14.11 -22.18
C ALA A 187 18.31 -13.44 -21.21
N TYR A 188 17.02 -13.70 -21.37
CA TYR A 188 15.97 -13.21 -20.44
C TYR A 188 16.12 -13.90 -19.08
N ARG A 189 16.29 -15.21 -19.05
CA ARG A 189 16.54 -16.00 -17.84
C ARG A 189 17.81 -15.55 -17.11
N ASP A 190 18.91 -15.44 -17.86
CA ASP A 190 20.20 -15.00 -17.31
C ASP A 190 20.10 -13.58 -16.73
N PHE A 191 19.30 -12.72 -17.37
CA PHE A 191 19.03 -11.37 -16.87
C PHE A 191 18.22 -11.39 -15.56
N LEU A 192 17.18 -12.22 -15.47
CA LEU A 192 16.40 -12.40 -14.23
C LEU A 192 17.28 -12.93 -13.10
N ASN A 193 18.11 -13.94 -13.37
CA ASN A 193 19.05 -14.47 -12.39
C ASN A 193 20.07 -13.43 -11.94
N LYS A 194 20.57 -12.61 -12.88
CA LYS A 194 21.47 -11.51 -12.54
C LYS A 194 20.80 -10.46 -11.66
N LEU A 195 19.55 -10.11 -11.95
CA LEU A 195 18.75 -9.22 -11.10
C LEU A 195 18.52 -9.82 -9.72
N SER A 196 18.15 -11.11 -9.66
CA SER A 196 17.95 -11.81 -8.40
C SER A 196 19.26 -11.93 -7.60
N LYS A 197 20.38 -12.29 -8.26
CA LYS A 197 21.69 -12.33 -7.62
C LYS A 197 22.16 -10.95 -7.18
N ALA A 198 21.93 -9.90 -7.98
CA ALA A 198 22.20 -8.52 -7.57
C ALA A 198 21.33 -8.05 -6.39
N GLN A 199 20.16 -8.67 -6.22
CA GLN A 199 19.33 -8.52 -5.02
C GLN A 199 19.72 -9.51 -3.90
N GLN A 200 20.45 -10.56 -4.23
CA GLN A 200 20.86 -11.66 -3.35
C GLN A 200 22.39 -11.74 -3.15
N GLU A 201 23.22 -10.92 -3.86
CA GLU A 201 24.63 -10.94 -3.55
C GLU A 201 24.79 -10.67 -2.07
N PRO A 202 25.09 -11.69 -1.25
CA PRO A 202 25.61 -11.43 0.04
C PRO A 202 27.04 -10.94 -0.25
N THR A 203 27.32 -9.69 0.04
CA THR A 203 28.61 -9.43 0.69
C THR A 203 28.77 -10.55 1.71
N ALA A 204 29.93 -11.25 1.68
CA ALA A 204 30.32 -12.38 2.50
C ALA A 204 29.65 -12.36 3.91
N GLU A 205 28.96 -13.46 4.26
CA GLU A 205 28.06 -13.64 5.41
C GLU A 205 26.79 -12.78 5.26
N ALA A 206 25.61 -13.39 5.27
CA ALA A 206 24.33 -12.71 5.18
C ALA A 206 24.22 -11.62 6.27
N SER A 207 24.88 -10.52 6.05
CA SER A 207 24.70 -9.31 6.86
C SER A 207 23.28 -8.83 6.53
N PRO A 208 22.41 -8.71 7.50
CA PRO A 208 21.07 -8.18 7.30
C PRO A 208 21.16 -6.88 6.49
N ILE A 209 20.22 -6.67 5.58
CA ILE A 209 20.14 -5.45 4.74
C ILE A 209 20.46 -4.25 5.62
N PRO A 210 21.42 -3.37 5.27
CA PRO A 210 21.85 -2.29 6.17
C PRO A 210 20.72 -1.50 6.80
N GLY A 211 19.61 -1.30 6.06
CA GLY A 211 18.40 -0.68 6.58
C GLY A 211 17.69 -1.51 7.67
N MET A 212 17.68 -2.83 7.58
CA MET A 212 17.11 -3.70 8.64
C MET A 212 17.97 -3.69 9.89
N LEU A 213 19.30 -3.68 9.76
CA LEU A 213 20.21 -3.52 10.89
C LEU A 213 20.03 -2.16 11.56
N LEU A 214 19.88 -1.10 10.79
CA LEU A 214 19.59 0.24 11.31
C LEU A 214 18.27 0.24 12.09
N GLN A 215 17.22 -0.35 11.52
CA GLN A 215 15.93 -0.47 12.18
C GLN A 215 16.01 -1.24 13.50
N GLN A 216 16.74 -2.35 13.53
CA GLN A 216 16.93 -3.15 14.75
C GLN A 216 17.78 -2.43 15.81
N SER A 217 18.94 -1.91 15.40
CA SER A 217 19.90 -1.27 16.33
C SER A 217 19.39 0.03 16.95
N HIS A 218 18.41 0.69 16.33
CA HIS A 218 17.86 1.97 16.76
C HIS A 218 16.44 1.86 17.33
N SER A 219 15.93 0.64 17.51
CA SER A 219 14.55 0.39 17.98
C SER A 219 13.50 1.14 17.15
N ILE A 220 13.72 1.23 15.83
CA ILE A 220 12.77 1.84 14.90
C ILE A 220 11.58 0.90 14.74
N GLY A 221 10.40 1.41 15.04
CA GLY A 221 9.14 0.66 14.95
C GLY A 221 8.54 0.62 13.56
N CYS A 222 7.26 0.30 13.49
CA CYS A 222 6.55 0.27 12.22
C CYS A 222 5.05 0.54 12.37
N HIS A 223 4.42 0.88 11.25
CA HIS A 223 2.97 0.84 11.12
C HIS A 223 2.52 -0.62 11.06
N VAL A 224 1.51 -0.97 11.85
CA VAL A 224 0.97 -2.32 11.92
C VAL A 224 -0.49 -2.34 11.51
N GLN A 225 -0.89 -3.38 10.81
CA GLN A 225 -2.30 -3.57 10.49
C GLN A 225 -3.09 -3.93 11.75
N LYS A 226 -4.20 -3.22 11.99
CA LYS A 226 -5.11 -3.57 13.08
C LYS A 226 -5.72 -4.95 12.80
N LEU A 227 -5.57 -5.88 13.74
CA LEU A 227 -6.22 -7.20 13.72
C LEU A 227 -7.73 -7.04 13.97
N LYS A 228 -8.40 -8.13 14.34
CA LYS A 228 -9.84 -8.13 14.66
C LYS A 228 -10.26 -7.12 15.74
N SER A 229 -9.33 -6.71 16.60
CA SER A 229 -9.51 -5.70 17.63
C SER A 229 -8.21 -4.97 17.96
N VAL A 230 -8.29 -3.82 18.64
CA VAL A 230 -7.12 -3.08 19.13
C VAL A 230 -6.35 -3.91 20.16
N ALA A 231 -7.07 -4.51 21.11
CA ALA A 231 -6.46 -5.37 22.12
C ALA A 231 -5.69 -6.56 21.50
N ALA A 232 -6.28 -7.22 20.49
CA ALA A 232 -5.62 -8.32 19.79
C ALA A 232 -4.34 -7.86 19.05
N THR A 233 -4.35 -6.64 18.51
CA THR A 233 -3.18 -6.05 17.87
C THR A 233 -2.07 -5.81 18.89
N LEU A 234 -2.39 -5.15 20.02
CA LEU A 234 -1.42 -4.86 21.07
C LEU A 234 -0.82 -6.15 21.66
N THR A 235 -1.64 -7.16 21.89
CA THR A 235 -1.18 -8.46 22.45
C THR A 235 -0.26 -9.23 21.48
N ALA A 236 -0.40 -9.01 20.18
CA ALA A 236 0.41 -9.67 19.16
C ALA A 236 1.80 -9.02 18.97
N LEU A 237 2.06 -7.86 19.58
CA LEU A 237 3.36 -7.20 19.50
C LEU A 237 4.35 -7.83 20.46
N GLU A 238 5.46 -8.34 19.93
CA GLU A 238 6.49 -9.04 20.73
C GLU A 238 7.56 -8.08 21.28
N ASP A 239 7.92 -7.05 20.51
CA ASP A 239 9.00 -6.12 20.88
C ASP A 239 8.45 -4.79 21.41
N HIS A 240 8.29 -4.68 22.71
CA HIS A 240 7.77 -3.48 23.38
C HIS A 240 8.79 -2.33 23.46
N SER A 241 10.03 -2.53 23.04
CA SER A 241 11.06 -1.47 23.01
C SER A 241 10.83 -0.46 21.88
N ARG A 242 10.05 -0.83 20.86
CA ARG A 242 9.79 -0.04 19.66
C ARG A 242 8.48 0.72 19.73
N PRO A 243 8.37 1.88 19.06
CA PRO A 243 7.07 2.51 18.82
C PRO A 243 6.32 1.81 17.70
N TYR A 244 4.99 1.84 17.77
CA TYR A 244 4.11 1.32 16.73
C TYR A 244 3.03 2.32 16.37
N GLN A 245 2.46 2.18 15.19
CA GLN A 245 1.33 2.97 14.71
C GLN A 245 0.29 2.07 14.07
N MET A 246 -0.98 2.43 14.14
CA MET A 246 -2.06 1.76 13.42
C MET A 246 -3.21 2.71 13.08
N PHE A 247 -4.03 2.34 12.12
CA PHE A 247 -5.34 2.94 11.92
C PHE A 247 -6.36 2.27 12.88
N LEU A 248 -7.15 3.08 13.60
CA LEU A 248 -8.27 2.52 14.39
C LEU A 248 -9.46 2.13 13.50
N SER A 249 -9.62 2.80 12.37
CA SER A 249 -10.62 2.46 11.36
C SER A 249 -9.99 2.02 10.04
N GLY A 250 -9.93 2.26 9.02
CA GLY A 250 -9.09 2.00 7.82
C GLY A 250 -8.56 3.31 7.27
N PRO A 251 -7.55 3.29 6.41
CA PRO A 251 -6.88 4.49 5.93
C PRO A 251 -7.80 5.46 5.17
N GLN A 252 -8.92 4.98 4.64
CA GLN A 252 -9.92 5.79 3.93
C GLN A 252 -11.29 5.80 4.62
N ASN A 253 -11.40 5.27 5.84
CA ASN A 253 -12.67 5.14 6.53
C ASN A 253 -12.76 6.12 7.72
N THR A 254 -13.64 7.11 7.63
CA THR A 254 -13.91 8.06 8.72
C THR A 254 -14.94 7.58 9.74
N LYS A 255 -15.57 6.44 9.51
CA LYS A 255 -16.50 5.84 10.48
C LYS A 255 -15.73 4.96 11.45
N ILE A 256 -15.61 5.41 12.69
CA ILE A 256 -14.96 4.68 13.76
C ILE A 256 -15.94 4.39 14.89
N ALA A 257 -16.02 3.15 15.31
CA ALA A 257 -16.74 2.71 16.49
C ALA A 257 -16.00 1.49 17.07
N LEU A 258 -15.41 1.67 18.24
CA LEU A 258 -14.81 0.58 19.01
C LEU A 258 -15.80 0.12 20.07
N LYS A 259 -15.78 -1.17 20.41
CA LYS A 259 -16.60 -1.72 21.50
C LYS A 259 -15.94 -1.45 22.84
N ASP A 260 -16.74 -1.20 23.86
CA ASP A 260 -16.24 -0.91 25.22
C ASP A 260 -15.36 -2.04 25.76
N GLU A 261 -15.72 -3.30 25.45
CA GLU A 261 -14.93 -4.47 25.85
C GLU A 261 -13.55 -4.47 25.19
N ASP A 262 -13.45 -4.07 23.92
CA ASP A 262 -12.17 -3.96 23.20
C ASP A 262 -11.31 -2.83 23.78
N ILE A 263 -11.93 -1.68 24.09
CA ILE A 263 -11.24 -0.55 24.74
C ILE A 263 -10.68 -0.97 26.10
N ALA A 264 -11.49 -1.62 26.94
CA ALA A 264 -11.06 -2.09 28.26
C ALA A 264 -9.91 -3.11 28.16
N ALA A 265 -10.00 -4.06 27.21
CA ALA A 265 -8.94 -5.02 26.95
C ALA A 265 -7.67 -4.35 26.39
N ALA A 266 -7.81 -3.32 25.56
CA ALA A 266 -6.69 -2.55 25.02
C ALA A 266 -5.95 -1.77 26.12
N VAL A 267 -6.66 -1.18 27.07
CA VAL A 267 -6.07 -0.51 28.25
C VAL A 267 -5.20 -1.50 29.04
N ALA A 268 -5.65 -2.73 29.21
CA ALA A 268 -4.87 -3.76 29.90
C ALA A 268 -3.62 -4.20 29.09
N ALA A 269 -3.74 -4.25 27.76
CA ALA A 269 -2.69 -4.73 26.88
C ALA A 269 -1.61 -3.67 26.54
N VAL A 270 -1.94 -2.38 26.57
CA VAL A 270 -1.04 -1.31 26.09
C VAL A 270 0.19 -1.10 26.98
N GLN A 271 0.05 -1.25 28.28
CA GLN A 271 1.04 -1.10 29.36
C GLN A 271 2.37 -0.38 28.97
N GLN A 272 3.36 -1.12 28.44
CA GLN A 272 4.67 -0.59 28.07
C GLN A 272 4.82 -0.27 26.57
N ILE A 273 3.76 -0.52 25.78
CA ILE A 273 3.81 -0.33 24.32
C ILE A 273 3.65 1.15 23.97
N ARG A 274 4.57 1.69 23.19
CA ARG A 274 4.46 3.04 22.62
C ARG A 274 3.65 2.98 21.33
N MET A 275 2.32 3.01 21.43
CA MET A 275 1.41 2.96 20.29
C MET A 275 0.90 4.35 19.93
N TYR A 276 0.95 4.68 18.63
CA TYR A 276 0.36 5.85 18.01
C TYR A 276 -0.81 5.46 17.13
N VAL A 277 -1.65 6.41 16.82
CA VAL A 277 -2.75 6.24 15.86
C VAL A 277 -2.49 7.12 14.66
N HIS A 278 -2.64 6.60 13.44
CA HIS A 278 -2.74 7.43 12.26
C HIS A 278 -4.22 7.67 11.93
N SER A 279 -4.58 8.91 11.67
CA SER A 279 -5.94 9.26 11.22
C SER A 279 -6.12 8.90 9.74
N PRO A 280 -7.35 8.68 9.25
CA PRO A 280 -7.58 8.38 7.83
C PRO A 280 -7.07 9.48 6.89
N TYR A 281 -6.44 9.10 5.78
CA TYR A 281 -5.87 10.01 4.77
C TYR A 281 -6.90 10.91 4.07
N VAL A 282 -8.19 10.56 4.14
CA VAL A 282 -9.27 11.33 3.51
C VAL A 282 -9.66 12.60 4.29
N ILE A 283 -9.08 12.81 5.47
CA ILE A 283 -9.33 14.00 6.27
C ILE A 283 -8.60 15.18 5.64
N ASN A 284 -9.35 16.20 5.22
CA ASN A 284 -8.80 17.48 4.80
C ASN A 284 -9.11 18.54 5.85
N LEU A 285 -8.12 19.00 6.60
CA LEU A 285 -8.29 19.98 7.66
C LEU A 285 -8.58 21.41 7.13
N CYS A 286 -8.39 21.68 5.84
CA CYS A 286 -8.70 22.98 5.24
C CYS A 286 -10.18 23.15 4.84
N HIS A 287 -11.03 22.14 5.00
CA HIS A 287 -12.45 22.28 4.67
C HIS A 287 -13.14 23.37 5.53
N GLU A 288 -14.20 23.97 5.00
CA GLU A 288 -14.96 24.99 5.70
C GLU A 288 -15.64 24.40 6.96
N PRO A 289 -15.38 24.95 8.15
CA PRO A 289 -16.01 24.48 9.38
C PRO A 289 -17.53 24.68 9.38
N GLY A 290 -18.25 23.77 10.04
CA GLY A 290 -19.72 23.83 10.13
C GLY A 290 -20.44 23.27 8.90
N THR A 291 -19.73 22.63 7.99
CA THR A 291 -20.30 22.01 6.78
C THR A 291 -20.47 20.49 6.96
N LYS A 292 -21.07 19.85 5.95
CA LYS A 292 -21.17 18.37 5.92
C LYS A 292 -19.79 17.66 5.94
N GLU A 293 -18.70 18.39 5.72
CA GLU A 293 -17.35 17.87 5.70
C GLU A 293 -16.68 17.81 7.08
N ASP A 294 -17.37 18.31 8.13
CA ASP A 294 -16.94 18.17 9.52
C ASP A 294 -16.79 16.72 9.99
N TYR A 295 -17.23 15.74 9.17
CA TYR A 295 -17.00 14.33 9.45
C TYR A 295 -15.51 14.00 9.68
N GLY A 296 -14.60 14.72 9.03
CA GLY A 296 -13.16 14.58 9.22
C GLY A 296 -12.74 14.99 10.63
N VAL A 297 -13.19 16.15 11.11
CA VAL A 297 -12.92 16.65 12.47
C VAL A 297 -13.56 15.75 13.52
N VAL A 298 -14.81 15.32 13.30
CA VAL A 298 -15.50 14.37 14.21
C VAL A 298 -14.75 13.03 14.27
N CYS A 299 -14.28 12.54 13.13
CA CYS A 299 -13.45 11.32 13.10
C CYS A 299 -12.15 11.51 13.90
N LEU A 300 -11.48 12.63 13.71
CA LEU A 300 -10.24 12.96 14.42
C LEU A 300 -10.45 13.09 15.94
N GLN A 301 -11.54 13.75 16.36
CA GLN A 301 -11.91 13.80 17.77
C GLN A 301 -12.16 12.41 18.37
N LYS A 302 -12.84 11.53 17.65
CA LYS A 302 -13.05 10.13 18.09
C LYS A 302 -11.74 9.35 18.19
N ASN A 303 -10.84 9.50 17.21
CA ASN A 303 -9.51 8.89 17.29
C ASN A 303 -8.77 9.34 18.54
N LEU A 304 -8.78 10.65 18.84
CA LEU A 304 -8.16 11.20 20.03
C LEU A 304 -8.84 10.71 21.33
N GLN A 305 -10.18 10.67 21.39
CA GLN A 305 -10.91 10.14 22.54
C GLN A 305 -10.54 8.67 22.81
N TYR A 306 -10.58 7.81 21.79
CA TYR A 306 -10.21 6.41 21.94
C TYR A 306 -8.73 6.25 22.30
N ALA A 307 -7.84 6.98 21.64
CA ALA A 307 -6.41 6.94 21.94
C ALA A 307 -6.12 7.37 23.39
N ASN A 308 -6.73 8.45 23.87
CA ASN A 308 -6.63 8.89 25.27
C ASN A 308 -7.13 7.83 26.24
N THR A 309 -8.34 7.28 26.01
CA THR A 309 -8.92 6.26 26.87
C THR A 309 -8.04 5.02 26.97
N MET A 310 -7.42 4.61 25.87
CA MET A 310 -6.52 3.45 25.81
C MET A 310 -5.08 3.75 26.26
N GLY A 311 -4.73 5.02 26.58
CA GLY A 311 -3.37 5.40 26.99
C GLY A 311 -2.34 5.41 25.85
N LEU A 312 -2.78 5.59 24.59
CA LEU A 312 -1.91 5.69 23.43
C LEU A 312 -1.17 7.04 23.41
N LYS A 313 -0.14 7.18 22.59
CA LYS A 313 0.85 8.25 22.69
C LYS A 313 0.61 9.47 21.81
N GLY A 314 -0.35 9.42 20.91
CA GLY A 314 -0.76 10.53 20.03
C GLY A 314 -1.53 10.06 18.81
N VAL A 315 -2.15 11.02 18.12
CA VAL A 315 -2.88 10.79 16.87
C VAL A 315 -2.28 11.64 15.77
N VAL A 316 -1.73 11.02 14.74
CA VAL A 316 -1.13 11.67 13.57
C VAL A 316 -2.22 12.07 12.59
N VAL A 317 -2.10 13.26 12.02
CA VAL A 317 -2.94 13.75 10.94
C VAL A 317 -2.12 14.58 9.95
N HIS A 318 -2.35 14.37 8.66
CA HIS A 318 -1.74 15.18 7.60
C HIS A 318 -2.23 16.63 7.65
N VAL A 319 -1.44 17.56 7.13
CA VAL A 319 -1.91 18.92 6.86
C VAL A 319 -3.08 18.93 5.89
N GLY A 320 -3.84 20.02 5.86
CA GLY A 320 -4.91 20.19 4.88
C GLY A 320 -4.39 20.55 3.49
N LYS A 321 -5.28 20.34 2.51
CA LYS A 321 -5.11 20.76 1.12
C LYS A 321 -6.03 21.92 0.83
N SER A 322 -5.47 23.00 0.27
CA SER A 322 -6.25 24.20 -0.05
C SER A 322 -7.27 23.97 -1.18
N THR A 323 -7.02 22.98 -2.05
CA THR A 323 -7.84 22.70 -3.24
C THR A 323 -8.01 23.96 -4.09
N ASP A 324 -9.24 24.44 -4.31
CA ASP A 324 -9.55 25.65 -5.07
C ASP A 324 -9.68 26.92 -4.17
N MET A 325 -9.37 26.78 -2.88
CA MET A 325 -9.54 27.84 -1.88
C MET A 325 -8.26 28.71 -1.80
N PRO A 326 -8.38 30.03 -1.63
CA PRO A 326 -7.21 30.88 -1.33
C PRO A 326 -6.47 30.40 -0.08
N LEU A 327 -5.14 30.32 -0.14
CA LEU A 327 -4.31 29.78 0.94
C LEU A 327 -4.60 30.42 2.33
N PRO A 328 -4.74 31.75 2.46
CA PRO A 328 -5.04 32.35 3.78
C PRO A 328 -6.35 31.83 4.38
N LEU A 329 -7.39 31.65 3.56
CA LEU A 329 -8.68 31.13 4.02
C LEU A 329 -8.58 29.64 4.37
N ALA A 330 -7.86 28.85 3.56
CA ALA A 330 -7.59 27.45 3.83
C ALA A 330 -6.86 27.26 5.20
N LEU A 331 -5.87 28.07 5.48
CA LEU A 331 -5.15 28.05 6.76
C LEU A 331 -6.03 28.51 7.94
N GLU A 332 -6.93 29.49 7.72
CA GLU A 332 -7.91 29.89 8.74
C GLU A 332 -8.86 28.73 9.09
N HIS A 333 -9.40 28.05 8.08
CA HIS A 333 -10.25 26.88 8.25
C HIS A 333 -9.49 25.75 8.96
N MET A 334 -8.27 25.44 8.52
CA MET A 334 -7.44 24.43 9.15
C MET A 334 -7.19 24.73 10.62
N ARG A 335 -6.92 25.99 10.96
CA ARG A 335 -6.78 26.43 12.35
C ARG A 335 -8.03 26.15 13.17
N LYS A 336 -9.21 26.53 12.69
CA LYS A 336 -10.49 26.30 13.39
C LYS A 336 -10.74 24.80 13.58
N ASN A 337 -10.49 24.00 12.57
CA ASN A 337 -10.67 22.55 12.60
C ASN A 337 -9.68 21.86 13.57
N ILE A 338 -8.42 22.31 13.61
CA ILE A 338 -7.43 21.83 14.59
C ILE A 338 -7.85 22.20 16.01
N VAL A 339 -8.26 23.47 16.27
CA VAL A 339 -8.75 23.88 17.59
C VAL A 339 -9.90 22.99 18.04
N LYS A 340 -10.84 22.70 17.15
CA LYS A 340 -11.97 21.81 17.42
C LYS A 340 -11.53 20.37 17.71
N ALA A 341 -10.59 19.83 16.94
CA ALA A 341 -10.04 18.50 17.17
C ALA A 341 -9.30 18.40 18.51
N MET A 342 -8.55 19.44 18.88
CA MET A 342 -7.76 19.51 20.12
C MET A 342 -8.62 19.52 21.41
N GLU A 343 -9.93 19.74 21.33
CA GLU A 343 -10.82 19.58 22.49
C GLU A 343 -10.74 18.15 23.06
N ALA A 344 -10.51 17.15 22.19
CA ALA A 344 -10.36 15.75 22.57
C ALA A 344 -8.90 15.32 22.83
N ALA A 345 -7.92 16.17 22.55
CA ALA A 345 -6.50 15.88 22.81
C ALA A 345 -6.08 16.20 24.23
N THR A 346 -5.05 15.51 24.71
CA THR A 346 -4.37 15.79 25.99
C THR A 346 -2.87 16.01 25.77
N GLU A 347 -2.15 16.45 26.78
CA GLU A 347 -0.69 16.57 26.69
C GLU A 347 0.01 15.20 26.54
N THR A 348 -0.57 14.15 27.15
CA THR A 348 -0.03 12.78 27.09
C THR A 348 -0.43 12.03 25.82
N CYS A 349 -1.48 12.48 25.11
CA CYS A 349 -1.92 11.99 23.83
C CYS A 349 -2.31 13.19 22.92
N PRO A 350 -1.30 13.93 22.43
CA PRO A 350 -1.51 15.09 21.60
C PRO A 350 -1.98 14.72 20.19
N LEU A 351 -2.56 15.72 19.51
CA LEU A 351 -2.68 15.70 18.06
C LEU A 351 -1.30 15.99 17.46
N LEU A 352 -0.84 15.14 16.55
CA LEU A 352 0.44 15.26 15.87
C LEU A 352 0.18 15.70 14.43
N LEU A 353 0.49 16.97 14.12
CA LEU A 353 0.41 17.45 12.75
C LEU A 353 1.65 16.93 11.99
N GLU A 354 1.43 16.27 10.88
CA GLU A 354 2.49 15.69 10.08
C GLU A 354 3.00 16.67 9.02
N THR A 355 4.32 16.67 8.79
CA THR A 355 4.94 17.46 7.73
C THR A 355 4.44 17.05 6.35
N PRO A 356 4.09 17.99 5.45
CA PRO A 356 3.60 17.67 4.11
C PRO A 356 4.71 17.26 3.14
N ALA A 357 4.35 16.46 2.15
CA ALA A 357 5.21 16.15 0.99
C ALA A 357 5.16 17.22 -0.12
N GLY A 358 4.24 18.19 -0.03
CA GLY A 358 3.98 19.16 -1.09
C GLY A 358 3.14 18.62 -2.23
N GLN A 359 2.44 17.49 -2.03
CA GLN A 359 1.68 16.84 -3.10
C GLN A 359 0.37 17.58 -3.38
N GLY A 360 0.22 18.00 -4.64
CA GLY A 360 -0.97 18.73 -5.10
C GLY A 360 -1.07 20.12 -4.46
N THR A 361 -2.11 20.36 -3.65
CA THR A 361 -2.38 21.63 -2.98
C THR A 361 -2.17 21.57 -1.46
N GLU A 362 -1.30 20.69 -0.97
CA GLU A 362 -0.93 20.63 0.44
C GLU A 362 -0.36 21.97 0.92
N THR A 363 -0.78 22.35 2.13
CA THR A 363 -0.36 23.61 2.74
C THR A 363 0.91 23.43 3.57
N LEU A 364 1.51 24.56 4.02
CA LEU A 364 2.62 24.58 4.99
C LEU A 364 3.87 23.78 4.55
N THR A 365 4.26 23.87 3.27
CA THR A 365 5.33 23.07 2.67
C THR A 365 6.73 23.54 3.04
N THR A 366 6.90 24.69 3.68
CA THR A 366 8.20 25.16 4.17
C THR A 366 8.35 24.94 5.68
N TYR A 367 9.59 24.79 6.14
CA TYR A 367 9.89 24.66 7.58
C TYR A 367 9.29 25.81 8.40
N ASP A 368 9.55 27.05 7.97
CA ASP A 368 9.20 28.24 8.76
C ASP A 368 7.69 28.41 8.84
N ASP A 369 6.94 28.21 7.75
CA ASP A 369 5.47 28.28 7.75
C ASP A 369 4.86 27.16 8.61
N PHE A 370 5.36 25.94 8.49
CA PHE A 370 4.83 24.80 9.24
C PHE A 370 5.06 24.96 10.75
N VAL A 371 6.26 25.26 11.16
CA VAL A 371 6.61 25.42 12.57
C VAL A 371 5.92 26.62 13.17
N ALA A 372 5.92 27.78 12.50
CA ALA A 372 5.23 28.98 12.95
C ALA A 372 3.71 28.73 13.12
N PHE A 373 3.11 27.99 12.18
CA PHE A 373 1.70 27.62 12.27
C PHE A 373 1.41 26.77 13.51
N VAL A 374 2.18 25.71 13.76
CA VAL A 374 1.98 24.86 14.95
C VAL A 374 2.25 25.63 16.25
N GLN A 375 3.32 26.39 16.33
CA GLN A 375 3.66 27.19 17.53
C GLN A 375 2.61 28.25 17.85
N SER A 376 1.91 28.78 16.83
CA SER A 376 0.88 29.79 17.02
C SER A 376 -0.35 29.33 17.84
N PHE A 377 -0.51 28.00 18.04
CA PHE A 377 -1.55 27.47 18.95
C PHE A 377 -1.15 27.55 20.42
N ASN A 378 0.13 27.68 20.71
CA ASN A 378 0.67 27.77 22.08
C ASN A 378 0.05 26.73 23.05
N SER A 379 0.02 25.47 22.61
CA SER A 379 -0.65 24.40 23.34
C SER A 379 0.16 23.12 23.34
N PRO A 380 0.30 22.43 24.49
CA PRO A 380 0.93 21.12 24.57
C PRO A 380 0.11 20.00 23.91
N LYS A 381 -1.14 20.27 23.54
CA LYS A 381 -2.05 19.31 22.89
C LYS A 381 -1.86 19.20 21.39
N LEU A 382 -1.06 20.10 20.78
CA LEU A 382 -0.65 20.03 19.37
C LEU A 382 0.86 19.91 19.31
N ARG A 383 1.35 18.90 18.60
CA ARG A 383 2.76 18.58 18.42
C ARG A 383 3.00 18.19 16.97
N ILE A 384 4.22 17.80 16.64
CA ILE A 384 4.65 17.51 15.27
C ILE A 384 5.05 16.05 15.14
N CYS A 385 4.64 15.44 14.02
CA CYS A 385 5.23 14.27 13.41
C CYS A 385 6.04 14.73 12.19
N VAL A 386 7.32 14.37 12.11
CA VAL A 386 8.15 14.63 10.93
C VAL A 386 8.25 13.38 10.11
N ASP A 387 7.79 13.41 8.86
CA ASP A 387 8.09 12.37 7.87
C ASP A 387 9.32 12.76 7.07
N THR A 388 10.34 11.90 7.10
CA THR A 388 11.62 12.15 6.42
C THR A 388 11.48 12.14 4.89
N CYS A 389 10.60 11.30 4.34
CA CYS A 389 10.28 11.29 2.91
C CYS A 389 9.54 12.57 2.49
N HIS A 390 8.58 13.03 3.30
CA HIS A 390 7.83 14.24 3.03
C HIS A 390 8.71 15.50 3.02
N VAL A 391 9.53 15.67 4.04
CA VAL A 391 10.50 16.77 4.09
C VAL A 391 11.45 16.75 2.89
N PHE A 392 11.95 15.58 2.52
CA PHE A 392 12.79 15.41 1.33
C PHE A 392 12.04 15.73 0.04
N ALA A 393 10.78 15.32 -0.06
CA ALA A 393 9.92 15.59 -1.21
C ALA A 393 9.66 17.10 -1.42
N THR A 394 9.62 17.90 -0.33
CA THR A 394 9.53 19.37 -0.44
C THR A 394 10.86 20.07 -0.77
N GLY A 395 11.95 19.31 -0.96
CA GLY A 395 13.26 19.87 -1.32
C GLY A 395 14.13 20.25 -0.13
N GLN A 396 13.73 19.87 1.10
CA GLN A 396 14.44 20.20 2.32
C GLN A 396 15.29 19.00 2.81
N ASN A 397 16.34 19.26 3.58
CA ASN A 397 17.15 18.21 4.19
C ASN A 397 16.47 17.70 5.48
N PRO A 398 16.07 16.42 5.58
CA PRO A 398 15.36 15.90 6.76
C PRO A 398 16.18 15.96 8.06
N PHE A 399 17.49 15.77 8.00
CA PHE A 399 18.35 15.86 9.18
C PHE A 399 18.38 17.29 9.73
N GLU A 400 18.67 18.27 8.89
CA GLU A 400 18.69 19.69 9.30
C GLU A 400 17.31 20.17 9.76
N TYR A 401 16.25 19.66 9.15
CA TYR A 401 14.87 19.96 9.56
C TYR A 401 14.59 19.50 10.98
N ILE A 402 14.89 18.24 11.29
CA ILE A 402 14.70 17.65 12.62
C ILE A 402 15.60 18.36 13.66
N LYS A 403 16.88 18.57 13.32
CA LYS A 403 17.85 19.23 14.18
C LYS A 403 17.41 20.64 14.56
N LYS A 404 17.10 21.48 13.55
CA LYS A 404 16.61 22.86 13.76
C LYS A 404 15.38 22.90 14.67
N MET A 405 14.42 21.96 14.47
CA MET A 405 13.22 21.86 15.27
C MET A 405 13.52 21.51 16.74
N THR A 406 14.33 20.50 16.96
CA THR A 406 14.63 20.02 18.32
C THR A 406 15.54 20.95 19.10
N GLU A 407 16.42 21.69 18.43
CA GLU A 407 17.25 22.74 19.05
C GLU A 407 16.41 23.96 19.45
N MET A 408 15.36 24.28 18.69
CA MET A 408 14.43 25.37 18.99
C MET A 408 13.45 25.01 20.13
N ASP A 409 12.84 23.84 20.07
CA ASP A 409 11.90 23.31 21.08
C ASP A 409 11.96 21.77 21.12
N PRO A 410 12.70 21.19 22.09
CA PRO A 410 12.83 19.74 22.24
C PRO A 410 11.48 19.03 22.49
N GLY A 411 10.46 19.75 22.94
CA GLY A 411 9.15 19.21 23.23
C GLY A 411 8.20 19.15 22.03
N LEU A 412 8.53 19.83 20.94
CA LEU A 412 7.65 20.00 19.78
C LEU A 412 7.55 18.74 18.92
N LEU A 413 8.67 18.08 18.65
CA LEU A 413 8.75 16.82 17.89
C LEU A 413 8.42 15.61 18.79
N LYS A 414 7.39 14.85 18.43
CA LYS A 414 6.96 13.68 19.22
C LYS A 414 7.11 12.36 18.50
N LEU A 415 7.20 12.37 17.18
CA LEU A 415 7.31 11.17 16.35
C LEU A 415 8.05 11.50 15.06
N VAL A 416 8.81 10.55 14.56
CA VAL A 416 9.40 10.59 13.21
C VAL A 416 8.86 9.39 12.43
N HIS A 417 8.20 9.65 11.31
CA HIS A 417 7.99 8.67 10.25
C HIS A 417 9.32 8.56 9.49
N PHE A 418 10.00 7.46 9.74
CA PHE A 418 11.37 7.24 9.30
C PHE A 418 11.39 6.51 7.96
N ASN A 419 11.03 7.22 6.91
CA ASN A 419 10.85 6.70 5.57
C ASN A 419 11.96 7.15 4.63
N ASP A 420 12.47 6.26 3.77
CA ASP A 420 13.28 6.67 2.62
C ASP A 420 12.38 7.09 1.45
N SER A 421 12.90 7.85 0.52
CA SER A 421 12.12 8.35 -0.63
C SER A 421 12.46 7.61 -1.92
N ALA A 422 11.46 7.09 -2.61
CA ALA A 422 11.62 6.53 -3.95
C ALA A 422 11.79 7.62 -5.03
N THR A 423 11.40 8.86 -4.73
CA THR A 423 11.43 9.99 -5.66
C THR A 423 12.54 10.98 -5.32
N PRO A 424 13.01 11.80 -6.29
CA PRO A 424 14.06 12.79 -6.06
C PRO A 424 13.66 13.87 -5.05
N CYS A 425 14.67 14.52 -4.45
CA CYS A 425 14.50 15.70 -3.63
C CYS A 425 13.73 16.79 -4.40
N GLY A 426 12.76 17.42 -3.76
CA GLY A 426 11.94 18.47 -4.39
C GLY A 426 10.90 17.97 -5.40
N SER A 427 10.62 16.66 -5.41
CA SER A 427 9.65 16.06 -6.34
C SER A 427 8.19 16.41 -6.04
N CYS A 428 7.88 16.83 -4.83
CA CYS A 428 6.52 17.00 -4.31
C CYS A 428 5.67 15.72 -4.46
N LEU A 429 6.30 14.53 -4.30
CA LEU A 429 5.65 13.23 -4.44
C LEU A 429 5.96 12.38 -3.21
N ASP A 430 4.92 12.02 -2.51
CA ASP A 430 4.98 11.06 -1.41
C ASP A 430 5.06 9.63 -1.98
N ARG A 431 6.27 9.04 -1.92
CA ARG A 431 6.55 7.67 -2.37
C ARG A 431 7.67 7.10 -1.52
N HIS A 432 7.32 6.25 -0.59
CA HIS A 432 8.28 5.61 0.30
C HIS A 432 9.11 4.55 -0.42
N ALA A 433 10.33 4.36 0.04
CA ALA A 433 11.23 3.27 -0.32
C ALA A 433 11.71 2.56 0.95
N PHE A 434 12.16 1.33 0.82
CA PHE A 434 12.80 0.64 1.94
C PHE A 434 14.03 1.43 2.42
N ILE A 435 14.25 1.46 3.74
CA ILE A 435 15.33 2.20 4.38
C ILE A 435 16.67 1.89 3.70
N GLY A 436 17.33 2.93 3.21
CA GLY A 436 18.63 2.87 2.56
C GLY A 436 18.62 2.46 1.09
N THR A 437 17.44 2.22 0.49
CA THR A 437 17.32 1.88 -0.94
C THR A 437 16.77 3.05 -1.77
N GLY A 438 16.33 4.11 -1.14
CA GLY A 438 15.75 5.29 -1.77
C GLY A 438 16.77 6.40 -2.05
N LYS A 439 16.25 7.60 -2.23
CA LYS A 439 17.00 8.80 -2.64
C LYS A 439 17.56 9.62 -1.47
N ILE A 440 17.00 9.46 -0.27
CA ILE A 440 17.61 9.98 0.96
C ILE A 440 18.87 9.16 1.23
N GLY A 441 18.77 7.84 1.17
CA GLY A 441 19.87 6.90 1.24
C GLY A 441 20.32 6.58 2.66
N TYR A 442 21.05 5.47 2.78
CA TYR A 442 21.42 4.88 4.07
C TYR A 442 22.23 5.82 4.99
N ALA A 443 23.21 6.54 4.42
CA ALA A 443 24.11 7.37 5.24
C ALA A 443 23.36 8.52 5.93
N ALA A 444 22.49 9.23 5.19
CA ALA A 444 21.70 10.31 5.75
C ALA A 444 20.63 9.80 6.73
N LEU A 445 19.97 8.67 6.42
CA LEU A 445 19.03 8.05 7.35
C LEU A 445 19.71 7.56 8.63
N LYS A 446 20.91 7.01 8.53
CA LYS A 446 21.68 6.61 9.71
C LYS A 446 22.00 7.80 10.63
N GLU A 447 22.40 8.93 10.06
CA GLU A 447 22.65 10.17 10.81
C GLU A 447 21.40 10.63 11.55
N ILE A 448 20.23 10.62 10.89
CA ILE A 448 18.93 10.92 11.50
C ILE A 448 18.61 9.95 12.63
N ALA A 449 18.83 8.64 12.41
CA ALA A 449 18.53 7.61 13.40
C ALA A 449 19.41 7.74 14.65
N ASP A 450 20.71 7.98 14.47
CA ASP A 450 21.66 8.24 15.57
C ASP A 450 21.22 9.46 16.38
N TYR A 451 20.92 10.56 15.72
CA TYR A 451 20.48 11.81 16.35
C TYR A 451 19.16 11.65 17.13
N CYS A 452 18.17 10.98 16.55
CA CYS A 452 16.88 10.72 17.20
C CYS A 452 17.03 9.78 18.40
N ARG A 453 17.85 8.73 18.29
CA ARG A 453 18.12 7.79 19.38
C ARG A 453 18.76 8.48 20.58
N GLU A 454 19.78 9.30 20.36
CA GLU A 454 20.44 10.06 21.43
C GLU A 454 19.48 10.95 22.22
N ARG A 455 18.41 11.41 21.58
CA ARG A 455 17.39 12.30 22.16
C ARG A 455 16.11 11.57 22.54
N SER A 456 16.09 10.24 22.44
CA SER A 456 14.92 9.40 22.73
C SER A 456 13.66 9.80 21.93
N ILE A 457 13.85 10.30 20.70
CA ILE A 457 12.76 10.64 19.78
C ILE A 457 12.27 9.33 19.12
N PRO A 458 10.99 8.97 19.25
CA PRO A 458 10.45 7.77 18.65
C PRO A 458 10.49 7.83 17.12
N MET A 459 10.89 6.71 16.49
CA MET A 459 10.93 6.55 15.03
C MET A 459 10.16 5.31 14.63
N LEU A 460 9.37 5.38 13.57
CA LEU A 460 8.73 4.23 12.95
C LEU A 460 8.67 4.35 11.43
N VAL A 461 8.63 3.23 10.74
CA VAL A 461 8.45 3.15 9.28
C VAL A 461 6.97 2.90 8.93
N GLU A 462 6.54 3.39 7.79
CA GLU A 462 5.19 3.20 7.23
C GLU A 462 5.18 2.31 5.99
#